data_1079fa1af300a00ea25bdf367339b23c
#
_entry.id   1079fa1af300a00ea25bdf367339b23c
#
_cell.length_a   1.000
_cell.length_b   1.000
_cell.length_c   1.000
_cell.angle_alpha   90.00
_cell.angle_beta   90.00
_cell.angle_gamma   90.00
#
_symmetry.space_group_name_H-M   'P 1'
#
loop_
_entity.id
_entity.type
_entity.pdbx_description
1 polymer ?
#
loop_
_entity_poly.entity_id
_entity_poly.type
_entity_poly.pdbx_seq_one_letter_code
_entity_poly.pdbx_strand_id
1 'polypeptide(L)'
;ANLSEQYQRGDLENLLALFDASAHMERGDKKQIRAEYGELFRNSENRALYIWDVAWSGDGKLTRGEGSYQARVLRKGDGSPQIRSGAVTIEVIQRNDKPLIVGLYHKADY
;
A
#
# COMPACT_ATOMS: atom_id res chain seq x y z
N ALA A 1 4.79 -8.66 0.59
CA ALA A 1 5.39 -8.96 1.90
C ALA A 1 5.87 -7.69 2.59
N ASN A 2 6.72 -6.92 1.92
CA ASN A 2 7.32 -5.74 2.57
C ASN A 2 6.33 -4.59 2.75
N LEU A 3 5.34 -4.47 1.87
CA LEU A 3 4.35 -3.41 1.99
C LEU A 3 3.56 -3.53 3.30
N SER A 4 3.06 -4.73 3.60
CA SER A 4 2.32 -5.00 4.83
C SER A 4 3.19 -4.74 6.07
N GLU A 5 4.45 -5.17 6.03
CA GLU A 5 5.38 -4.99 7.13
C GLU A 5 5.67 -3.52 7.42
N GLN A 6 5.98 -2.73 6.40
CA GLN A 6 6.29 -1.32 6.58
C GLN A 6 5.05 -0.51 6.99
N TYR A 7 3.89 -0.89 6.48
CA TYR A 7 2.62 -0.29 6.87
C TYR A 7 2.37 -0.52 8.36
N GLN A 8 2.52 -1.76 8.82
CA GLN A 8 2.30 -2.10 10.23
C GLN A 8 3.28 -1.39 11.15
N ARG A 9 4.53 -1.26 10.76
CA ARG A 9 5.55 -0.55 11.53
C ARG A 9 5.36 0.96 11.56
N GLY A 10 4.65 1.51 10.58
CA GLY A 10 4.55 2.95 10.43
C GLY A 10 5.84 3.60 9.97
N ASP A 11 6.66 2.86 9.24
CA ASP A 11 7.97 3.33 8.76
C ASP A 11 7.81 3.95 7.37
N LEU A 12 7.58 5.26 7.35
CA LEU A 12 7.27 5.99 6.13
C LEU A 12 8.40 5.90 5.09
N GLU A 13 9.65 6.09 5.51
CA GLU A 13 10.75 6.10 4.55
C GLU A 13 10.97 4.72 3.92
N ASN A 14 10.90 3.65 4.70
CA ASN A 14 11.01 2.31 4.17
C ASN A 14 9.79 1.91 3.33
N LEU A 15 8.61 2.39 3.69
CA LEU A 15 7.42 2.20 2.86
C LEU A 15 7.61 2.86 1.49
N LEU A 16 8.04 4.12 1.47
CA LEU A 16 8.23 4.87 0.22
C LEU A 16 9.34 4.29 -0.64
N ALA A 17 10.34 3.65 -0.04
CA ALA A 17 11.42 2.99 -0.78
C ALA A 17 10.91 1.80 -1.61
N LEU A 18 9.72 1.27 -1.34
CA LEU A 18 9.10 0.21 -2.14
C LEU A 18 8.49 0.74 -3.43
N PHE A 19 8.33 2.06 -3.57
CA PHE A 19 7.65 2.69 -4.69
C PHE A 19 8.66 3.33 -5.66
N ASP A 20 8.40 3.18 -6.95
CA ASP A 20 9.14 3.89 -7.98
C ASP A 20 8.87 5.39 -7.89
N ALA A 21 9.79 6.20 -8.41
CA ALA A 21 9.60 7.66 -8.43
C ALA A 21 8.37 8.09 -9.24
N SER A 22 7.96 7.27 -10.21
CA SER A 22 6.79 7.52 -11.05
C SER A 22 5.50 6.89 -10.51
N ALA A 23 5.50 6.40 -9.27
CA ALA A 23 4.37 5.66 -8.71
C ALA A 23 3.11 6.53 -8.60
N HIS A 24 1.97 5.88 -8.79
CA HIS A 24 0.65 6.48 -8.69
C HIS A 24 -0.27 5.67 -7.80
N MET A 25 -1.24 6.35 -7.23
CA MET A 25 -2.40 5.75 -6.57
C MET A 25 -3.66 6.48 -7.08
N GLU A 26 -4.84 6.15 -6.56
CA GLU A 26 -6.10 6.73 -7.05
C GLU A 26 -6.10 8.27 -7.04
N ARG A 27 -5.39 8.89 -6.10
CA ARG A 27 -5.48 10.33 -5.84
C ARG A 27 -4.24 11.10 -6.23
N GLY A 28 -3.24 10.46 -6.80
CA GLY A 28 -2.07 11.21 -7.19
C GLY A 28 -0.78 10.40 -7.28
N ASP A 29 0.33 11.10 -7.23
CA ASP A 29 1.67 10.56 -7.43
C ASP A 29 2.37 10.20 -6.11
N LYS A 30 3.67 9.91 -6.16
CA LYS A 30 4.45 9.52 -4.98
C LYS A 30 4.45 10.59 -3.89
N LYS A 31 4.33 11.87 -4.27
CA LYS A 31 4.22 12.96 -3.30
C LYS A 31 2.94 12.85 -2.49
N GLN A 32 1.83 12.49 -3.14
CA GLN A 32 0.56 12.25 -2.45
C GLN A 32 0.59 10.99 -1.60
N ILE A 33 1.27 9.95 -2.08
CA ILE A 33 1.48 8.73 -1.30
C ILE A 33 2.19 9.07 0.01
N ARG A 34 3.26 9.88 -0.06
CA ARG A 34 3.98 10.34 1.13
C ARG A 34 3.06 11.11 2.08
N ALA A 35 2.26 12.03 1.55
CA ALA A 35 1.38 12.85 2.37
C ALA A 35 0.33 12.01 3.10
N GLU A 36 -0.33 11.09 2.38
CA GLU A 36 -1.40 10.26 2.94
C GLU A 36 -0.87 9.27 3.99
N TYR A 37 0.18 8.55 3.68
CA TYR A 37 0.74 7.59 4.64
C TYR A 37 1.44 8.30 5.81
N GLY A 38 2.06 9.44 5.56
CA GLY A 38 2.64 10.24 6.63
C GLY A 38 1.60 10.70 7.64
N GLU A 39 0.45 11.18 7.17
CA GLU A 39 -0.67 11.56 8.03
C GLU A 39 -1.18 10.34 8.81
N LEU A 40 -1.41 9.23 8.12
CA LEU A 40 -1.89 8.01 8.74
C LEU A 40 -0.97 7.53 9.85
N PHE A 41 0.34 7.50 9.59
CA PHE A 41 1.32 6.99 10.56
C PHE A 41 1.46 7.91 11.78
N ARG A 42 1.37 9.23 11.57
CA ARG A 42 1.44 10.19 12.69
C ARG A 42 0.22 10.09 13.61
N ASN A 43 -0.94 9.76 13.04
CA ASN A 43 -2.22 9.83 13.75
C ASN A 43 -2.78 8.46 14.14
N SER A 44 -2.00 7.41 14.02
CA SER A 44 -2.43 6.07 14.43
C SER A 44 -1.44 5.47 15.43
N GLU A 45 -1.96 4.70 16.38
CA GLU A 45 -1.13 3.97 17.34
C GLU A 45 -0.94 2.52 16.95
N ASN A 46 -1.79 1.97 16.09
CA ASN A 46 -1.68 0.58 15.66
C ASN A 46 -2.23 0.43 14.25
N ARG A 47 -1.58 -0.43 13.45
CA ARG A 47 -1.94 -0.64 12.05
C ARG A 47 -1.66 -2.08 11.67
N ALA A 48 -2.49 -2.61 10.76
CA ALA A 48 -2.24 -3.90 10.13
C ALA A 48 -2.74 -3.83 8.67
N LEU A 49 -2.05 -4.49 7.78
CA LEU A 49 -2.44 -4.60 6.39
C LEU A 49 -2.27 -6.05 5.95
N TYR A 50 -3.36 -6.63 5.48
CA TYR A 50 -3.39 -7.99 4.94
C TYR A 50 -3.74 -7.94 3.47
N ILE A 51 -3.00 -8.68 2.66
CA ILE A 51 -3.24 -8.81 1.22
C ILE A 51 -3.18 -10.29 0.90
N TRP A 52 -4.20 -10.81 0.21
CA TRP A 52 -4.27 -12.23 -0.09
C TRP A 52 -4.95 -12.47 -1.44
N ASP A 53 -4.85 -13.72 -1.93
CA ASP A 53 -5.43 -14.16 -3.19
C ASP A 53 -5.01 -13.31 -4.38
N VAL A 54 -3.73 -12.96 -4.46
CA VAL A 54 -3.22 -12.12 -5.53
C VAL A 54 -2.94 -12.96 -6.77
N ALA A 55 -3.61 -12.63 -7.87
CA ALA A 55 -3.35 -13.22 -9.17
C ALA A 55 -2.47 -12.28 -9.98
N TRP A 56 -1.30 -12.75 -10.38
CA TRP A 56 -0.31 -11.94 -11.10
C TRP A 56 -0.38 -12.19 -12.60
N SER A 57 -0.26 -11.13 -13.38
CA SER A 57 -0.17 -11.17 -14.84
C SER A 57 0.79 -10.10 -15.32
N GLY A 58 1.32 -10.24 -16.54
CA GLY A 58 2.21 -9.22 -17.09
C GLY A 58 3.19 -9.79 -18.10
N ASP A 59 4.08 -8.92 -18.61
CA ASP A 59 5.00 -9.23 -19.70
C ASP A 59 6.47 -9.25 -19.26
N GLY A 60 6.75 -9.26 -17.96
CA GLY A 60 8.10 -9.26 -17.44
C GLY A 60 8.66 -7.87 -17.15
N LYS A 61 8.16 -6.82 -17.79
CA LYS A 61 8.51 -5.43 -17.46
C LYS A 61 7.54 -4.83 -16.48
N LEU A 62 6.26 -4.99 -16.77
CA LEU A 62 5.19 -4.53 -15.88
C LEU A 62 4.39 -5.77 -15.45
N THR A 63 4.31 -5.98 -14.17
CA THR A 63 3.50 -7.05 -13.59
C THR A 63 2.37 -6.44 -12.79
N ARG A 64 1.18 -7.00 -12.95
CA ARG A 64 -0.01 -6.51 -12.28
C ARG A 64 -0.59 -7.62 -11.42
N GLY A 65 -0.79 -7.33 -10.13
CA GLY A 65 -1.43 -8.24 -9.19
C GLY A 65 -2.80 -7.72 -8.80
N GLU A 66 -3.80 -8.59 -8.84
CA GLU A 66 -5.15 -8.26 -8.40
C GLU A 66 -5.56 -9.23 -7.30
N GLY A 67 -5.97 -8.70 -6.17
CA GLY A 67 -6.30 -9.51 -5.02
C GLY A 67 -7.23 -8.81 -4.07
N SER A 68 -7.22 -9.28 -2.84
CA SER A 68 -8.06 -8.74 -1.77
C SER A 68 -7.19 -8.12 -0.68
N TYR A 69 -7.74 -7.15 0.04
CA TYR A 69 -7.02 -6.55 1.16
C TYR A 69 -7.95 -6.29 2.33
N GLN A 70 -7.35 -6.21 3.51
CA GLN A 70 -7.97 -5.66 4.71
C GLN A 70 -6.95 -4.77 5.40
N ALA A 71 -7.35 -3.52 5.65
CA ALA A 71 -6.55 -2.58 6.43
C ALA A 71 -7.25 -2.32 7.75
N ARG A 72 -6.48 -2.33 8.83
CA ARG A 72 -6.98 -2.11 10.17
C ARG A 72 -6.15 -1.03 10.83
N VAL A 73 -6.79 0.03 11.27
CA VAL A 73 -6.11 1.21 11.82
C VAL A 73 -6.79 1.64 13.11
N LEU A 74 -6.01 1.72 14.18
CA LEU A 74 -6.46 2.34 15.43
C LEU A 74 -5.84 3.73 15.51
N ARG A 75 -6.66 4.76 15.32
CA ARG A 75 -6.21 6.14 15.44
C ARG A 75 -6.03 6.53 16.88
N LYS A 76 -5.10 7.46 17.13
CA LYS A 76 -4.85 7.99 18.48
C LYS A 76 -6.12 8.61 19.04
N GLY A 77 -6.49 8.19 20.23
CA GLY A 77 -7.69 8.67 20.90
C GLY A 77 -8.96 7.90 20.57
N ASP A 78 -8.94 7.00 19.60
CA ASP A 78 -10.11 6.18 19.26
C ASP A 78 -10.17 4.94 20.13
N GLY A 79 -11.39 4.53 20.49
CA GLY A 79 -11.61 3.35 21.32
C GLY A 79 -11.62 2.04 20.54
N SER A 80 -11.77 2.09 19.22
CA SER A 80 -11.84 0.89 18.39
C SER A 80 -11.22 1.15 17.02
N PRO A 81 -10.67 0.11 16.38
CA PRO A 81 -10.04 0.27 15.07
C PRO A 81 -11.04 0.46 13.96
N GLN A 82 -10.63 1.21 12.94
CA GLN A 82 -11.32 1.26 11.66
C GLN A 82 -10.83 0.10 10.80
N ILE A 83 -11.76 -0.60 10.16
CA ILE A 83 -11.45 -1.73 9.31
C ILE A 83 -12.01 -1.45 7.92
N ARG A 84 -11.16 -1.58 6.91
CA ARG A 84 -11.56 -1.47 5.50
C ARG A 84 -11.08 -2.69 4.76
N SER A 85 -11.91 -3.23 3.90
CA SER A 85 -11.56 -4.39 3.08
C SER A 85 -12.15 -4.24 1.68
N GLY A 86 -11.58 -4.95 0.73
CA GLY A 86 -12.04 -4.90 -0.65
C GLY A 86 -10.99 -5.43 -1.61
N ALA A 87 -11.03 -4.91 -2.84
CA ALA A 87 -10.11 -5.30 -3.89
C ALA A 87 -8.88 -4.40 -3.91
N VAL A 88 -7.72 -4.97 -4.25
CA VAL A 88 -6.47 -4.23 -4.41
C VAL A 88 -5.83 -4.61 -5.74
N THR A 89 -5.24 -3.61 -6.40
CA THR A 89 -4.43 -3.81 -7.60
C THR A 89 -3.04 -3.22 -7.33
N ILE A 90 -2.01 -4.01 -7.60
CA ILE A 90 -0.62 -3.61 -7.40
C ILE A 90 0.10 -3.76 -8.74
N GLU A 91 0.72 -2.69 -9.21
CA GLU A 91 1.53 -2.72 -10.42
C GLU A 91 3.00 -2.57 -10.04
N VAL A 92 3.84 -3.46 -10.58
CA VAL A 92 5.25 -3.57 -10.21
C VAL A 92 6.09 -3.55 -11.49
N ILE A 93 7.17 -2.76 -11.47
CA ILE A 93 8.17 -2.76 -12.54
C ILE A 93 9.52 -3.21 -11.98
N GLN A 94 10.39 -3.66 -12.88
CA GLN A 94 11.78 -3.99 -12.53
C GLN A 94 12.67 -2.79 -12.86
N ARG A 95 13.41 -2.32 -11.86
CA ARG A 95 14.42 -1.27 -12.02
C ARG A 95 15.73 -1.77 -11.45
N ASN A 96 16.77 -1.90 -12.31
CA ASN A 96 18.09 -2.39 -11.87
C ASN A 96 17.97 -3.73 -11.10
N ASP A 97 17.16 -4.65 -11.65
CA ASP A 97 16.88 -5.97 -11.08
C ASP A 97 16.15 -5.93 -9.74
N LYS A 98 15.53 -4.80 -9.40
CA LYS A 98 14.77 -4.64 -8.18
C LYS A 98 13.30 -4.34 -8.50
N PRO A 99 12.34 -5.07 -7.89
CA PRO A 99 10.94 -4.76 -8.09
C PRO A 99 10.54 -3.49 -7.32
N LEU A 100 9.85 -2.58 -8.01
CA LEU A 100 9.32 -1.37 -7.41
C LEU A 100 7.86 -1.21 -7.78
N ILE A 101 7.05 -0.72 -6.85
CA ILE A 101 5.63 -0.48 -7.06
C ILE A 101 5.48 0.81 -7.87
N VAL A 102 4.76 0.74 -9.00
CA VAL A 102 4.41 1.92 -9.80
C VAL A 102 2.94 2.26 -9.73
N GLY A 103 2.11 1.35 -9.25
CA GLY A 103 0.69 1.60 -9.06
C GLY A 103 0.16 0.85 -7.86
N LEU A 104 -0.65 1.52 -7.06
CA LEU A 104 -1.32 0.91 -5.92
C LEU A 104 -2.74 1.48 -5.87
N TYR A 105 -3.72 0.63 -6.15
CA TYR A 105 -5.11 1.02 -6.23
C TYR A 105 -5.95 0.09 -5.37
N HIS A 106 -6.93 0.65 -4.69
CA HIS A 106 -7.82 -0.16 -3.87
C HIS A 106 -9.24 0.36 -3.92
N LYS A 107 -10.18 -0.56 -3.77
CA LYS A 107 -11.60 -0.24 -3.75
C LYS A 107 -12.23 -0.97 -2.57
N ALA A 108 -12.69 -0.21 -1.60
CA ALA A 108 -13.30 -0.79 -0.41
C ALA A 108 -14.71 -1.31 -0.68
N ASP A 109 -15.02 -2.46 -0.09
CA ASP A 109 -16.35 -3.07 -0.10
C ASP A 109 -17.06 -2.70 1.20
N TYR A 110 -17.97 -1.76 1.15
CA TYR A 110 -18.83 -1.45 2.29
C TYR A 110 -20.06 -0.70 1.87
#